data_67b527a3d707ae6dd2c3bb32a53a7c32
#
_entry.id   67b527a3d707ae6dd2c3bb32a53a7c32
#
_cell.length_a   1.000
_cell.length_b   1.000
_cell.length_c   1.000
_cell.angle_alpha   90.00
_cell.angle_beta   90.00
_cell.angle_gamma   90.00
#
_symmetry.space_group_name_H-M   'P 1'
#
loop_
_entity.id
_entity.type
_entity.pdbx_description
1 polymer ?
#
loop_
_entity_poly.entity_id
_entity_poly.type
_entity_poly.pdbx_seq_one_letter_code
_entity_poly.pdbx_strand_id
1 'polypeptide(L)'
;MVEMKKFFLKIRALFLLPVLGMTVACDDWFTLLPQSEMVAEDFWKDEQDVLSGVGACYRAMNEDGFMRRLIVWGEVRSDNVVPGTGSDTDLGYILNANINAANGYVKWSEVYTVINICNTLIKNAPMVREYDSDFTEEHLKQYLAEAKTIRAFCYFTLVRAFNDVPYVEEPYLDDTRTYEVAQSTCESILDTLITDLKSIEDFAVKEYPDNIDYTKGRVTQKAVWALLADMYLWLNDYENCIAYCDKILASRDNPLTLLPSSNFSNAVFYSGNSDESIWELQFDNNTQNGAVRTFYGGTDVNALLSAYDLSAGSDFFGGLDLRHVQGYAGDGLYAIKKYVAYCSAQDYENPIFGYGDGSNNWIIYRLPDVYLMKAEALAEIGGAADLEEAVDLVSYTYDRAHPDLEEGSLKGKYTNQSEVRNLVFDERQREFLFEGKRYFDLVRRMRREGSPTNIVNTYLMRKYTSMSLDETTVRSKLDDKDAIYLPIHEEELRVNPLLVQNRFYMASEDISKN
;
A
#
# COMPACT_ATOMS: atom_id res chain seq x y z
N MET A 1 51.07 -45.71 60.00
CA MET A 1 51.47 -44.59 59.11
C MET A 1 51.77 -45.01 57.64
N VAL A 2 52.20 -46.22 57.41
CA VAL A 2 52.53 -46.73 56.04
C VAL A 2 51.26 -47.13 55.27
N GLU A 3 50.26 -47.66 55.91
CA GLU A 3 48.97 -48.07 55.25
C GLU A 3 48.11 -46.87 54.85
N MET A 4 48.09 -45.80 55.65
CA MET A 4 47.36 -44.59 55.34
C MET A 4 47.94 -43.83 54.11
N LYS A 5 49.25 -43.90 53.90
CA LYS A 5 49.91 -43.33 52.71
C LYS A 5 49.57 -44.10 51.42
N LYS A 6 49.38 -45.41 51.49
CA LYS A 6 48.97 -46.25 50.36
C LYS A 6 47.50 -46.02 50.00
N PHE A 7 46.65 -45.74 50.99
CA PHE A 7 45.24 -45.38 50.76
C PHE A 7 45.09 -44.04 50.07
N PHE A 8 45.83 -43.01 50.51
CA PHE A 8 45.83 -41.69 49.85
C PHE A 8 46.46 -41.72 48.44
N LEU A 9 47.40 -42.61 48.16
CA LEU A 9 47.97 -42.74 46.82
C LEU A 9 47.00 -43.39 45.84
N LYS A 10 46.19 -44.38 46.30
CA LYS A 10 45.11 -45.00 45.50
C LYS A 10 43.95 -44.03 45.23
N ILE A 11 43.61 -43.18 46.18
CA ILE A 11 42.58 -42.14 45.99
C ILE A 11 43.06 -41.05 45.00
N ARG A 12 44.35 -40.66 45.07
CA ARG A 12 44.91 -39.70 44.08
C ARG A 12 44.97 -40.28 42.66
N ALA A 13 45.24 -41.58 42.50
CA ALA A 13 45.21 -42.23 41.19
C ALA A 13 43.78 -42.38 40.64
N LEU A 14 42.78 -42.54 41.51
CA LEU A 14 41.35 -42.65 41.10
C LEU A 14 40.76 -41.29 40.68
N PHE A 15 41.27 -40.15 41.19
CA PHE A 15 40.82 -38.81 40.77
C PHE A 15 41.61 -38.26 39.56
N LEU A 16 42.74 -38.84 39.18
CA LEU A 16 43.48 -38.44 37.98
C LEU A 16 42.99 -39.12 36.68
N LEU A 17 42.33 -40.26 36.76
CA LEU A 17 41.78 -40.97 35.60
C LEU A 17 40.59 -40.25 34.93
N PRO A 18 39.63 -39.58 35.64
CA PRO A 18 38.58 -38.85 34.96
C PRO A 18 39.04 -37.50 34.37
N VAL A 19 40.17 -36.92 34.82
CA VAL A 19 40.68 -35.67 34.28
C VAL A 19 41.41 -35.85 32.95
N LEU A 20 41.98 -37.02 32.68
CA LEU A 20 42.61 -37.31 31.36
C LEU A 20 41.56 -37.78 30.31
N GLY A 21 40.35 -38.15 30.73
CA GLY A 21 39.29 -38.54 29.83
C GLY A 21 38.41 -37.37 29.34
N MET A 22 38.62 -36.13 29.84
CA MET A 22 37.81 -34.96 29.48
C MET A 22 38.49 -34.07 28.39
N THR A 23 39.61 -34.48 27.82
CA THR A 23 40.31 -33.67 26.81
C THR A 23 40.14 -34.17 25.36
N VAL A 24 39.21 -35.10 25.10
CA VAL A 24 38.97 -35.62 23.74
C VAL A 24 37.50 -35.53 23.32
N ALA A 25 36.73 -34.70 23.99
CA ALA A 25 35.37 -34.45 23.55
C ALA A 25 35.08 -32.97 23.66
N CYS A 26 35.20 -32.25 22.57
CA CYS A 26 34.44 -31.03 22.25
C CYS A 26 35.15 -30.19 21.18
N ASP A 27 35.47 -30.78 20.01
CA ASP A 27 35.60 -29.94 18.81
C ASP A 27 34.21 -29.72 18.17
N ASP A 28 33.24 -30.61 18.39
CA ASP A 28 31.90 -30.47 17.84
C ASP A 28 30.98 -29.54 18.65
N TRP A 29 31.34 -29.13 19.88
CA TRP A 29 30.50 -28.24 20.68
C TRP A 29 30.53 -26.78 20.20
N PHE A 30 31.61 -26.37 19.53
CA PHE A 30 31.72 -25.00 18.97
C PHE A 30 31.17 -24.88 17.54
N THR A 31 30.76 -25.97 16.93
CA THR A 31 30.13 -26.02 15.60
C THR A 31 28.62 -26.27 15.65
N LEU A 32 28.01 -26.31 16.83
CA LEU A 32 26.57 -26.25 16.95
C LEU A 32 26.13 -24.83 16.61
N LEU A 33 25.85 -24.61 15.34
CA LEU A 33 25.03 -23.48 14.91
C LEU A 33 23.75 -23.45 15.75
N PRO A 34 23.34 -22.29 16.29
CA PRO A 34 22.07 -22.18 17.01
C PRO A 34 20.97 -22.75 16.13
N GLN A 35 20.19 -23.71 16.64
CA GLN A 35 19.07 -24.33 15.91
C GLN A 35 17.97 -23.30 15.51
N SER A 36 18.11 -22.04 15.87
CA SER A 36 17.22 -20.93 15.54
C SER A 36 17.72 -20.03 14.38
N GLU A 37 18.95 -20.21 13.89
CA GLU A 37 19.47 -19.52 12.71
C GLU A 37 19.66 -20.54 11.59
N MET A 38 18.62 -20.73 10.77
CA MET A 38 18.81 -21.32 9.45
C MET A 38 19.76 -20.40 8.69
N VAL A 39 20.97 -20.88 8.37
CA VAL A 39 21.90 -20.15 7.52
C VAL A 39 21.18 -19.94 6.19
N ALA A 40 21.20 -18.73 5.65
CA ALA A 40 20.49 -18.40 4.40
C ALA A 40 20.84 -19.38 3.25
N GLU A 41 22.06 -19.93 3.26
CA GLU A 41 22.55 -20.94 2.30
C GLU A 41 21.84 -22.29 2.44
N ASP A 42 21.29 -22.61 3.61
CA ASP A 42 20.57 -23.86 3.90
C ASP A 42 19.06 -23.78 3.65
N PHE A 43 18.52 -22.59 3.39
CA PHE A 43 17.08 -22.39 3.21
C PHE A 43 16.62 -22.74 1.78
N TRP A 44 17.37 -22.34 0.75
CA TRP A 44 16.94 -22.41 -0.67
C TRP A 44 17.27 -23.78 -1.30
N LYS A 45 16.45 -24.82 -1.11
CA LYS A 45 16.70 -26.20 -1.55
C LYS A 45 15.73 -26.72 -2.59
N ASP A 46 14.47 -26.35 -2.50
CA ASP A 46 13.40 -26.84 -3.38
C ASP A 46 12.36 -25.76 -3.69
N GLU A 47 11.40 -26.10 -4.57
CA GLU A 47 10.32 -25.20 -4.95
C GLU A 47 9.48 -24.74 -3.76
N GLN A 48 9.29 -25.58 -2.73
CA GLN A 48 8.51 -25.23 -1.55
C GLN A 48 9.19 -24.12 -0.73
N ASP A 49 10.51 -24.07 -0.69
CA ASP A 49 11.25 -22.99 -0.07
C ASP A 49 11.05 -21.68 -0.82
N VAL A 50 11.05 -21.71 -2.17
CA VAL A 50 10.76 -20.54 -3.01
C VAL A 50 9.33 -20.06 -2.76
N LEU A 51 8.36 -20.96 -2.72
CA LEU A 51 6.96 -20.63 -2.41
C LEU A 51 6.81 -20.04 -1.00
N SER A 52 7.57 -20.55 -0.03
CA SER A 52 7.64 -19.97 1.32
C SER A 52 8.19 -18.56 1.32
N GLY A 53 9.22 -18.29 0.49
CA GLY A 53 9.74 -16.95 0.23
C GLY A 53 8.70 -16.01 -0.38
N VAL A 54 7.89 -16.48 -1.34
CA VAL A 54 6.74 -15.73 -1.89
C VAL A 54 5.76 -15.39 -0.77
N GLY A 55 5.40 -16.39 0.06
CA GLY A 55 4.53 -16.19 1.22
C GLY A 55 5.06 -15.14 2.21
N ALA A 56 6.40 -15.09 2.41
CA ALA A 56 7.04 -14.10 3.27
C ALA A 56 6.88 -12.66 2.73
N CYS A 57 6.90 -12.47 1.39
CA CYS A 57 6.63 -11.15 0.79
C CYS A 57 5.23 -10.65 1.14
N TYR A 58 4.20 -11.49 0.97
CA TYR A 58 2.81 -11.12 1.31
C TYR A 58 2.63 -10.91 2.81
N ARG A 59 3.20 -11.80 3.63
CA ARG A 59 3.13 -11.66 5.08
C ARG A 59 3.71 -10.33 5.57
N ALA A 60 4.83 -9.90 5.02
CA ALA A 60 5.44 -8.63 5.37
C ALA A 60 4.55 -7.42 4.98
N MET A 61 3.78 -7.52 3.90
CA MET A 61 2.78 -6.50 3.54
C MET A 61 1.59 -6.47 4.50
N ASN A 62 1.26 -7.59 5.14
CA ASN A 62 0.16 -7.67 6.11
C ASN A 62 0.55 -7.18 7.52
N GLU A 63 1.84 -6.92 7.76
CA GLU A 63 2.28 -6.38 9.06
C GLU A 63 1.64 -5.01 9.34
N ASP A 64 1.23 -4.79 10.58
CA ASP A 64 0.53 -3.57 11.02
C ASP A 64 1.30 -2.30 10.64
N GLY A 65 2.63 -2.31 10.76
CA GLY A 65 3.49 -1.20 10.39
C GLY A 65 3.39 -0.82 8.91
N PHE A 66 3.38 -1.81 7.99
CA PHE A 66 3.22 -1.58 6.56
C PHE A 66 1.81 -1.04 6.24
N MET A 67 0.78 -1.68 6.77
CA MET A 67 -0.62 -1.27 6.58
C MET A 67 -0.88 0.16 7.05
N ARG A 68 -0.31 0.55 8.20
CA ARG A 68 -0.39 1.94 8.70
C ARG A 68 0.19 2.94 7.70
N ARG A 69 1.31 2.61 6.98
CA ARG A 69 1.88 3.50 5.96
C ARG A 69 0.95 3.66 4.78
N LEU A 70 0.31 2.59 4.30
CA LEU A 70 -0.68 2.70 3.22
C LEU A 70 -1.82 3.67 3.57
N ILE A 71 -2.37 3.55 4.78
CA ILE A 71 -3.45 4.43 5.24
C ILE A 71 -2.94 5.87 5.46
N VAL A 72 -1.83 6.04 6.18
CA VAL A 72 -1.35 7.39 6.53
C VAL A 72 -0.87 8.15 5.31
N TRP A 73 -0.10 7.52 4.43
CA TRP A 73 0.46 8.21 3.27
C TRP A 73 -0.59 8.49 2.19
N GLY A 74 -1.54 7.58 2.00
CA GLY A 74 -2.55 7.69 0.95
C GLY A 74 -3.87 8.35 1.35
N GLU A 75 -4.19 8.42 2.65
CA GLU A 75 -5.48 8.94 3.11
C GLU A 75 -5.39 10.10 4.11
N VAL A 76 -4.52 10.02 5.13
CA VAL A 76 -4.59 10.94 6.27
C VAL A 76 -4.34 12.40 5.91
N ARG A 77 -3.46 12.66 4.94
CA ARG A 77 -3.18 14.02 4.45
C ARG A 77 -4.27 14.56 3.53
N SER A 78 -5.23 13.72 3.13
CA SER A 78 -6.31 14.08 2.21
C SER A 78 -7.38 14.96 2.85
N ASP A 79 -8.33 15.36 2.04
CA ASP A 79 -9.53 16.10 2.39
C ASP A 79 -10.70 15.20 2.87
N ASN A 80 -10.48 13.89 3.05
CA ASN A 80 -11.51 12.92 3.43
C ASN A 80 -11.65 12.74 4.94
N VAL A 81 -10.61 13.00 5.73
CA VAL A 81 -10.55 12.63 7.14
C VAL A 81 -10.08 13.77 8.04
N VAL A 82 -10.53 13.74 9.28
CA VAL A 82 -10.17 14.62 10.39
C VAL A 82 -9.75 13.79 11.61
N PRO A 83 -9.16 14.39 12.66
CA PRO A 83 -8.81 13.65 13.87
C PRO A 83 -9.99 12.90 14.48
N GLY A 84 -9.81 11.61 14.74
CA GLY A 84 -10.72 10.81 15.57
C GLY A 84 -10.40 10.95 17.06
N THR A 85 -11.23 10.35 17.90
CA THR A 85 -11.11 10.46 19.37
C THR A 85 -9.84 9.79 19.92
N GLY A 86 -9.27 8.83 19.18
CA GLY A 86 -8.07 8.08 19.55
C GLY A 86 -6.78 8.54 18.87
N SER A 87 -6.80 9.66 18.12
CA SER A 87 -5.61 10.14 17.39
C SER A 87 -4.42 10.33 18.33
N ASP A 88 -3.29 9.68 17.98
CA ASP A 88 -2.03 9.92 18.67
C ASP A 88 -1.38 11.26 18.27
N THR A 89 -0.30 11.64 18.94
CA THR A 89 0.36 12.93 18.73
C THR A 89 0.95 13.05 17.31
N ASP A 90 1.61 12.00 16.81
CA ASP A 90 2.25 12.01 15.49
C ASP A 90 1.22 12.09 14.37
N LEU A 91 0.10 11.36 14.51
CA LEU A 91 -1.02 11.46 13.59
C LEU A 91 -1.65 12.85 13.63
N GLY A 92 -1.77 13.44 14.82
CA GLY A 92 -2.24 14.81 15.02
C GLY A 92 -1.37 15.83 14.28
N TYR A 93 -0.05 15.68 14.28
CA TYR A 93 0.84 16.54 13.50
C TYR A 93 0.60 16.43 11.99
N ILE A 94 0.36 15.23 11.47
CA ILE A 94 0.05 15.03 10.04
C ILE A 94 -1.30 15.65 9.70
N LEU A 95 -2.33 15.38 10.48
CA LEU A 95 -3.69 15.90 10.27
C LEU A 95 -3.77 17.43 10.32
N ASN A 96 -2.88 18.08 11.08
CA ASN A 96 -2.81 19.53 11.23
C ASN A 96 -1.80 20.22 10.27
N ALA A 97 -1.30 19.52 9.25
CA ALA A 97 -0.28 20.01 8.32
C ALA A 97 0.97 20.57 9.05
N ASN A 98 1.40 19.89 10.12
CA ASN A 98 2.56 20.27 10.93
C ASN A 98 3.58 19.13 11.06
N ILE A 99 3.85 18.46 9.95
CA ILE A 99 4.72 17.28 9.88
C ILE A 99 6.18 17.70 10.14
N ASN A 100 6.93 16.87 10.85
CA ASN A 100 8.35 17.04 11.08
C ASN A 100 9.11 15.72 10.84
N ALA A 101 10.44 15.79 10.76
CA ALA A 101 11.28 14.65 10.45
C ALA A 101 11.40 13.61 11.58
N ALA A 102 10.95 13.93 12.81
CA ALA A 102 10.93 12.99 13.93
C ALA A 102 9.60 12.20 14.02
N ASN A 103 8.62 12.49 13.16
CA ASN A 103 7.30 11.84 13.17
C ASN A 103 7.42 10.35 12.84
N GLY A 104 6.87 9.47 13.67
CA GLY A 104 6.96 8.01 13.49
C GLY A 104 6.32 7.47 12.21
N TYR A 105 5.35 8.19 11.64
CA TYR A 105 4.70 7.77 10.38
C TYR A 105 5.50 8.13 9.12
N VAL A 106 6.60 8.90 9.21
CA VAL A 106 7.46 9.17 8.05
C VAL A 106 8.64 8.19 7.94
N LYS A 107 8.71 7.18 8.82
CA LYS A 107 9.66 6.06 8.68
C LYS A 107 9.25 5.18 7.52
N TRP A 108 10.22 4.81 6.70
CA TRP A 108 10.03 3.94 5.53
C TRP A 108 10.56 2.51 5.70
N SER A 109 11.12 2.21 6.87
CA SER A 109 11.74 0.92 7.22
C SER A 109 10.84 -0.28 6.91
N GLU A 110 9.54 -0.19 7.22
CA GLU A 110 8.59 -1.27 7.01
C GLU A 110 8.41 -1.60 5.52
N VAL A 111 8.45 -0.57 4.67
CA VAL A 111 8.34 -0.76 3.21
C VAL A 111 9.65 -1.33 2.65
N TYR A 112 10.80 -0.84 3.12
CA TYR A 112 12.10 -1.42 2.73
C TYR A 112 12.30 -2.85 3.24
N THR A 113 11.68 -3.23 4.33
CA THR A 113 11.66 -4.64 4.79
C THR A 113 11.00 -5.54 3.74
N VAL A 114 9.83 -5.16 3.20
CA VAL A 114 9.19 -5.91 2.11
C VAL A 114 10.07 -5.96 0.87
N ILE A 115 10.66 -4.82 0.48
CA ILE A 115 11.59 -4.74 -0.66
C ILE A 115 12.77 -5.70 -0.48
N ASN A 116 13.36 -5.75 0.71
CA ASN A 116 14.49 -6.63 1.00
C ASN A 116 14.12 -8.12 0.90
N ILE A 117 12.94 -8.51 1.38
CA ILE A 117 12.43 -9.88 1.25
C ILE A 117 12.22 -10.22 -0.23
N CYS A 118 11.61 -9.32 -1.02
CA CYS A 118 11.47 -9.50 -2.46
C CYS A 118 12.82 -9.63 -3.18
N ASN A 119 13.80 -8.77 -2.84
CA ASN A 119 15.14 -8.84 -3.42
C ASN A 119 15.83 -10.16 -3.07
N THR A 120 15.66 -10.64 -1.83
CA THR A 120 16.20 -11.94 -1.38
C THR A 120 15.63 -13.10 -2.20
N LEU A 121 14.31 -13.11 -2.42
CA LEU A 121 13.65 -14.09 -3.25
C LEU A 121 14.13 -14.02 -4.72
N ILE A 122 14.13 -12.83 -5.30
CA ILE A 122 14.54 -12.62 -6.70
C ILE A 122 15.97 -13.10 -6.95
N LYS A 123 16.85 -12.88 -5.98
CA LYS A 123 18.26 -13.29 -6.06
C LYS A 123 18.46 -14.81 -5.95
N ASN A 124 17.74 -15.44 -5.00
CA ASN A 124 18.02 -16.83 -4.63
C ASN A 124 17.17 -17.86 -5.40
N ALA A 125 15.92 -17.55 -5.75
CA ALA A 125 15.02 -18.50 -6.42
C ALA A 125 15.60 -19.14 -7.70
N PRO A 126 16.35 -18.42 -8.58
CA PRO A 126 16.94 -19.04 -9.76
C PRO A 126 17.92 -20.18 -9.47
N MET A 127 18.67 -20.11 -8.36
CA MET A 127 19.66 -21.13 -8.00
C MET A 127 19.01 -22.46 -7.55
N VAL A 128 17.79 -22.41 -7.02
CA VAL A 128 17.06 -23.60 -6.53
C VAL A 128 16.85 -24.60 -7.65
N ARG A 129 16.68 -24.15 -8.90
CA ARG A 129 16.57 -25.04 -10.07
C ARG A 129 17.80 -25.89 -10.36
N GLU A 130 18.97 -25.53 -9.83
CA GLU A 130 20.19 -26.35 -9.95
C GLU A 130 20.12 -27.59 -9.04
N TYR A 131 19.29 -27.52 -7.98
CA TYR A 131 19.17 -28.58 -6.97
C TYR A 131 17.84 -29.34 -7.08
N ASP A 132 16.76 -28.66 -7.51
CA ASP A 132 15.43 -29.22 -7.70
C ASP A 132 15.05 -29.28 -9.17
N SER A 133 15.13 -30.50 -9.76
CA SER A 133 14.79 -30.74 -11.16
C SER A 133 13.29 -30.65 -11.46
N ASP A 134 12.44 -30.74 -10.45
CA ASP A 134 10.98 -30.65 -10.60
C ASP A 134 10.51 -29.20 -10.57
N PHE A 135 11.34 -28.28 -10.07
CA PHE A 135 11.08 -26.85 -10.13
C PHE A 135 11.26 -26.30 -11.54
N THR A 136 10.14 -26.08 -12.23
CA THR A 136 10.13 -25.67 -13.63
C THR A 136 10.54 -24.21 -13.83
N GLU A 137 10.98 -23.88 -15.05
CA GLU A 137 11.24 -22.47 -15.41
C GLU A 137 9.97 -21.62 -15.44
N GLU A 138 8.84 -22.22 -15.77
CA GLU A 138 7.54 -21.57 -15.76
C GLU A 138 7.17 -21.14 -14.33
N HIS A 139 7.24 -22.05 -13.36
CA HIS A 139 6.98 -21.72 -11.95
C HIS A 139 7.94 -20.68 -11.41
N LEU A 140 9.25 -20.77 -11.74
CA LEU A 140 10.21 -19.76 -11.36
C LEU A 140 9.78 -18.38 -11.86
N LYS A 141 9.42 -18.26 -13.14
CA LYS A 141 9.00 -16.99 -13.73
C LYS A 141 7.72 -16.46 -13.10
N GLN A 142 6.77 -17.34 -12.75
CA GLN A 142 5.55 -16.96 -12.02
C GLN A 142 5.88 -16.39 -10.64
N TYR A 143 6.72 -17.03 -9.85
CA TYR A 143 7.13 -16.53 -8.53
C TYR A 143 7.95 -15.25 -8.61
N LEU A 144 8.82 -15.12 -9.62
CA LEU A 144 9.54 -13.87 -9.87
C LEU A 144 8.59 -12.74 -10.28
N ALA A 145 7.52 -13.04 -11.03
CA ALA A 145 6.52 -12.04 -11.38
C ALA A 145 5.81 -11.48 -10.13
N GLU A 146 5.47 -12.34 -9.16
CA GLU A 146 4.90 -11.90 -7.90
C GLU A 146 5.88 -11.01 -7.10
N ALA A 147 7.10 -11.49 -6.87
CA ALA A 147 8.10 -10.75 -6.08
C ALA A 147 8.45 -9.39 -6.70
N LYS A 148 8.64 -9.33 -8.01
CA LYS A 148 8.94 -8.09 -8.73
C LYS A 148 7.76 -7.12 -8.70
N THR A 149 6.54 -7.61 -8.79
CA THR A 149 5.33 -6.76 -8.71
C THR A 149 5.14 -6.20 -7.30
N ILE A 150 5.34 -7.00 -6.26
CA ILE A 150 5.28 -6.53 -4.86
C ILE A 150 6.37 -5.48 -4.62
N ARG A 151 7.62 -5.73 -5.05
CA ARG A 151 8.72 -4.77 -4.98
C ARG A 151 8.37 -3.45 -5.69
N ALA A 152 7.82 -3.55 -6.89
CA ALA A 152 7.41 -2.39 -7.67
C ALA A 152 6.28 -1.60 -6.99
N PHE A 153 5.29 -2.26 -6.40
CA PHE A 153 4.24 -1.60 -5.61
C PHE A 153 4.82 -0.87 -4.38
N CYS A 154 5.79 -1.47 -3.68
CA CYS A 154 6.47 -0.85 -2.55
C CYS A 154 7.22 0.41 -2.96
N TYR A 155 8.02 0.36 -4.03
CA TYR A 155 8.70 1.54 -4.55
C TYR A 155 7.74 2.60 -5.07
N PHE A 156 6.68 2.20 -5.76
CA PHE A 156 5.66 3.15 -6.22
C PHE A 156 4.97 3.86 -5.06
N THR A 157 4.73 3.16 -3.96
CA THR A 157 4.21 3.76 -2.73
C THR A 157 5.21 4.75 -2.11
N LEU A 158 6.50 4.41 -2.06
CA LEU A 158 7.56 5.28 -1.56
C LEU A 158 7.70 6.56 -2.40
N VAL A 159 7.79 6.45 -3.72
CA VAL A 159 7.99 7.64 -4.57
C VAL A 159 6.77 8.56 -4.57
N ARG A 160 5.56 8.03 -4.41
CA ARG A 160 4.35 8.85 -4.25
C ARG A 160 4.34 9.62 -2.92
N ALA A 161 4.95 9.07 -1.87
CA ALA A 161 4.99 9.68 -0.55
C ALA A 161 6.20 10.63 -0.36
N PHE A 162 7.37 10.31 -0.90
CA PHE A 162 8.66 10.99 -0.64
C PHE A 162 9.33 11.61 -1.87
N ASN A 163 8.86 11.36 -3.08
CA ASN A 163 9.44 11.66 -4.38
C ASN A 163 10.72 10.85 -4.65
N ASP A 164 11.86 11.30 -4.20
CA ASP A 164 13.16 10.66 -4.44
C ASP A 164 13.54 9.78 -3.25
N VAL A 165 13.91 8.53 -3.51
CA VAL A 165 14.24 7.53 -2.48
C VAL A 165 15.43 6.66 -2.91
N PRO A 166 16.16 6.02 -2.00
CA PRO A 166 17.18 5.04 -2.36
C PRO A 166 16.60 3.88 -3.16
N TYR A 167 17.17 3.58 -4.32
CA TYR A 167 16.77 2.42 -5.10
C TYR A 167 17.76 1.27 -4.88
N VAL A 168 17.29 0.14 -4.32
CA VAL A 168 18.09 -1.02 -3.92
C VAL A 168 17.53 -2.28 -4.55
N GLU A 169 18.32 -2.98 -5.35
CA GLU A 169 17.97 -4.26 -5.99
C GLU A 169 18.62 -5.46 -5.31
N GLU A 170 19.79 -5.26 -4.70
CA GLU A 170 20.51 -6.32 -4.02
C GLU A 170 20.05 -6.43 -2.56
N PRO A 171 19.74 -7.63 -2.07
CA PRO A 171 19.29 -7.80 -0.69
C PRO A 171 20.42 -7.51 0.32
N TYR A 172 20.04 -6.99 1.46
CA TYR A 172 20.87 -6.92 2.66
C TYR A 172 20.63 -8.19 3.48
N LEU A 173 21.63 -9.09 3.48
CA LEU A 173 21.57 -10.37 4.19
C LEU A 173 22.39 -10.35 5.48
N ASP A 174 23.37 -9.44 5.55
CA ASP A 174 24.28 -9.24 6.68
C ASP A 174 24.80 -7.79 6.72
N ASP A 175 25.60 -7.47 7.71
CA ASP A 175 26.18 -6.13 7.92
C ASP A 175 27.48 -5.88 7.12
N THR A 176 27.81 -6.70 6.13
CA THR A 176 29.06 -6.57 5.36
C THR A 176 28.98 -5.49 4.28
N ARG A 177 27.78 -5.08 3.88
CA ARG A 177 27.55 -4.03 2.89
C ARG A 177 27.23 -2.70 3.55
N THR A 178 27.64 -1.61 2.91
CA THR A 178 27.22 -0.28 3.34
C THR A 178 25.74 -0.04 3.05
N TYR A 179 25.04 0.54 4.01
CA TYR A 179 23.65 1.01 3.86
C TYR A 179 23.57 2.42 3.24
N GLU A 180 24.72 3.03 2.94
CA GLU A 180 24.80 4.36 2.36
C GLU A 180 24.51 4.31 0.86
N VAL A 181 23.23 4.53 0.51
CA VAL A 181 22.75 4.59 -0.87
C VAL A 181 22.11 5.95 -1.10
N ALA A 182 22.56 6.66 -2.13
CA ALA A 182 21.97 7.93 -2.51
C ALA A 182 20.54 7.74 -3.07
N GLN A 183 19.72 8.78 -2.98
CA GLN A 183 18.39 8.77 -3.60
C GLN A 183 18.51 8.72 -5.12
N SER A 184 17.61 7.98 -5.73
CA SER A 184 17.30 8.02 -7.17
C SER A 184 16.04 8.85 -7.38
N THR A 185 15.91 9.51 -8.53
CA THR A 185 14.73 10.29 -8.85
C THR A 185 13.50 9.40 -9.05
N CYS A 186 12.32 9.94 -8.72
CA CYS A 186 11.03 9.26 -8.93
C CYS A 186 10.92 8.70 -10.35
N GLU A 187 11.25 9.51 -11.36
CA GLU A 187 11.15 9.14 -12.78
C GLU A 187 12.09 7.97 -13.12
N SER A 188 13.35 8.01 -12.67
CA SER A 188 14.32 6.94 -12.92
C SER A 188 13.89 5.61 -12.28
N ILE A 189 13.35 5.67 -11.06
CA ILE A 189 12.83 4.48 -10.37
C ILE A 189 11.66 3.90 -11.16
N LEU A 190 10.68 4.73 -11.55
CA LEU A 190 9.50 4.26 -12.27
C LEU A 190 9.84 3.69 -13.64
N ASP A 191 10.76 4.29 -14.39
CA ASP A 191 11.23 3.75 -15.69
C ASP A 191 11.86 2.36 -15.53
N THR A 192 12.66 2.18 -14.47
CA THR A 192 13.26 0.88 -14.15
C THR A 192 12.20 -0.16 -13.79
N LEU A 193 11.25 0.19 -12.92
CA LEU A 193 10.19 -0.70 -12.49
C LEU A 193 9.24 -1.08 -13.63
N ILE A 194 8.87 -0.13 -14.48
CA ILE A 194 8.05 -0.38 -15.67
C ILE A 194 8.76 -1.35 -16.60
N THR A 195 10.07 -1.15 -16.84
CA THR A 195 10.86 -2.07 -17.68
C THR A 195 10.89 -3.47 -17.08
N ASP A 196 11.10 -3.56 -15.76
CA ASP A 196 11.14 -4.84 -15.04
C ASP A 196 9.78 -5.56 -15.09
N LEU A 197 8.68 -4.86 -14.83
CA LEU A 197 7.33 -5.42 -14.90
C LEU A 197 6.94 -5.87 -16.32
N LYS A 198 7.29 -5.12 -17.36
CA LYS A 198 7.05 -5.51 -18.75
C LYS A 198 7.81 -6.77 -19.13
N SER A 199 8.95 -7.04 -18.51
CA SER A 199 9.73 -8.25 -18.75
C SER A 199 9.07 -9.52 -18.19
N ILE A 200 8.12 -9.37 -17.26
CA ILE A 200 7.49 -10.49 -16.55
C ILE A 200 5.97 -10.56 -16.69
N GLU A 201 5.31 -9.58 -17.29
CA GLU A 201 3.84 -9.50 -17.31
C GLU A 201 3.18 -10.72 -17.96
N ASP A 202 3.83 -11.33 -18.97
CA ASP A 202 3.31 -12.51 -19.68
C ASP A 202 3.48 -13.82 -18.90
N PHE A 203 4.33 -13.82 -17.86
CA PHE A 203 4.58 -14.99 -17.02
C PHE A 203 3.72 -14.99 -15.75
N ALA A 204 3.15 -13.84 -15.38
CA ALA A 204 2.27 -13.76 -14.22
C ALA A 204 1.05 -14.69 -14.38
N VAL A 205 0.69 -15.37 -13.29
CA VAL A 205 -0.47 -16.27 -13.26
C VAL A 205 -1.73 -15.47 -13.60
N LYS A 206 -2.62 -16.03 -14.43
CA LYS A 206 -3.86 -15.34 -14.81
C LYS A 206 -4.96 -15.48 -13.77
N GLU A 207 -5.09 -16.68 -13.21
CA GLU A 207 -6.07 -17.03 -12.15
C GLU A 207 -5.65 -18.32 -11.46
N TYR A 208 -6.23 -18.56 -10.29
CA TYR A 208 -6.17 -19.83 -9.56
C TYR A 208 -7.59 -20.42 -9.51
N PRO A 209 -8.01 -21.25 -10.48
CA PRO A 209 -9.42 -21.58 -10.74
C PRO A 209 -10.18 -22.15 -9.54
N ASP A 210 -9.49 -22.89 -8.67
CA ASP A 210 -10.09 -23.56 -7.50
C ASP A 210 -9.89 -22.78 -6.19
N ASN A 211 -9.28 -21.58 -6.26
CA ASN A 211 -8.96 -20.80 -5.06
C ASN A 211 -9.12 -19.31 -5.31
N ILE A 212 -10.27 -18.77 -4.92
CA ILE A 212 -10.59 -17.36 -5.09
C ILE A 212 -9.68 -16.45 -4.23
N ASP A 213 -9.30 -16.92 -3.03
CA ASP A 213 -8.43 -16.16 -2.12
C ASP A 213 -7.03 -16.00 -2.75
N TYR A 214 -6.56 -17.01 -3.46
CA TYR A 214 -5.31 -16.91 -4.22
C TYR A 214 -5.47 -16.01 -5.46
N THR A 215 -6.59 -16.13 -6.18
CA THR A 215 -6.85 -15.32 -7.38
C THR A 215 -6.94 -13.82 -7.06
N LYS A 216 -7.46 -13.47 -5.89
CA LYS A 216 -7.60 -12.07 -5.45
C LYS A 216 -6.45 -11.63 -4.53
N GLY A 217 -5.84 -12.56 -3.79
CA GLY A 217 -4.80 -12.26 -2.80
C GLY A 217 -3.38 -12.30 -3.35
N ARG A 218 -3.11 -13.08 -4.39
CA ARG A 218 -1.81 -13.15 -5.03
C ARG A 218 -1.75 -12.27 -6.28
N VAL A 219 -0.56 -11.86 -6.65
CA VAL A 219 -0.37 -11.07 -7.88
C VAL A 219 -0.73 -11.92 -9.09
N THR A 220 -1.75 -11.47 -9.81
CA THR A 220 -2.13 -12.02 -11.11
C THR A 220 -1.68 -11.08 -12.23
N GLN A 221 -1.78 -11.53 -13.48
CA GLN A 221 -1.46 -10.72 -14.66
C GLN A 221 -2.23 -9.39 -14.67
N LYS A 222 -3.51 -9.40 -14.23
CA LYS A 222 -4.29 -8.16 -14.10
C LYS A 222 -3.75 -7.22 -13.03
N ALA A 223 -3.20 -7.74 -11.92
CA ALA A 223 -2.57 -6.92 -10.89
C ALA A 223 -1.31 -6.23 -11.44
N VAL A 224 -0.49 -6.94 -12.22
CA VAL A 224 0.66 -6.35 -12.93
C VAL A 224 0.21 -5.24 -13.88
N TRP A 225 -0.82 -5.47 -14.68
CA TRP A 225 -1.34 -4.48 -15.63
C TRP A 225 -1.95 -3.27 -14.93
N ALA A 226 -2.67 -3.47 -13.83
CA ALA A 226 -3.24 -2.37 -13.03
C ALA A 226 -2.14 -1.48 -12.42
N LEU A 227 -1.07 -2.08 -11.91
CA LEU A 227 0.07 -1.34 -11.38
C LEU A 227 0.80 -0.57 -12.49
N LEU A 228 0.99 -1.18 -13.67
CA LEU A 228 1.57 -0.50 -14.83
C LEU A 228 0.70 0.68 -15.28
N ALA A 229 -0.63 0.51 -15.35
CA ALA A 229 -1.55 1.59 -15.71
C ALA A 229 -1.44 2.77 -14.72
N ASP A 230 -1.37 2.51 -13.41
CA ASP A 230 -1.25 3.54 -12.38
C ASP A 230 0.12 4.26 -12.44
N MET A 231 1.22 3.53 -12.69
CA MET A 231 2.55 4.13 -12.91
C MET A 231 2.59 5.02 -14.14
N TYR A 232 2.01 4.59 -15.26
CA TYR A 232 1.91 5.40 -16.47
C TYR A 232 1.06 6.65 -16.27
N LEU A 233 -0.06 6.52 -15.53
CA LEU A 233 -0.90 7.67 -15.17
C LEU A 233 -0.13 8.67 -14.30
N TRP A 234 0.69 8.19 -13.36
CA TRP A 234 1.55 9.03 -12.51
C TRP A 234 2.61 9.79 -13.31
N LEU A 235 3.15 9.17 -14.36
CA LEU A 235 4.12 9.78 -15.29
C LEU A 235 3.46 10.68 -16.36
N ASN A 236 2.13 10.80 -16.38
CA ASN A 236 1.34 11.47 -17.43
C ASN A 236 1.50 10.82 -18.82
N ASP A 237 1.86 9.54 -18.87
CA ASP A 237 1.85 8.73 -20.09
C ASP A 237 0.47 8.12 -20.30
N TYR A 238 -0.45 8.95 -20.79
CA TYR A 238 -1.87 8.60 -20.90
C TYR A 238 -2.15 7.50 -21.89
N GLU A 239 -1.41 7.45 -22.99
CA GLU A 239 -1.59 6.44 -24.04
C GLU A 239 -1.28 5.03 -23.51
N ASN A 240 -0.16 4.87 -22.78
CA ASN A 240 0.18 3.60 -22.16
C ASN A 240 -0.77 3.26 -21.00
N CYS A 241 -1.21 4.23 -20.19
CA CYS A 241 -2.21 4.01 -19.16
C CYS A 241 -3.50 3.42 -19.76
N ILE A 242 -4.04 4.03 -20.83
CA ILE A 242 -5.22 3.54 -21.55
C ILE A 242 -4.99 2.13 -22.09
N ALA A 243 -3.85 1.88 -22.72
CA ALA A 243 -3.54 0.57 -23.30
C ALA A 243 -3.55 -0.55 -22.25
N TYR A 244 -3.01 -0.31 -21.04
CA TYR A 244 -3.04 -1.30 -19.97
C TYR A 244 -4.43 -1.45 -19.34
N CYS A 245 -5.20 -0.38 -19.19
CA CYS A 245 -6.61 -0.47 -18.80
C CYS A 245 -7.41 -1.31 -19.79
N ASP A 246 -7.20 -1.12 -21.09
CA ASP A 246 -7.87 -1.88 -22.14
C ASP A 246 -7.49 -3.37 -22.12
N LYS A 247 -6.22 -3.71 -21.83
CA LYS A 247 -5.82 -5.12 -21.63
C LYS A 247 -6.65 -5.77 -20.51
N ILE A 248 -6.86 -5.07 -19.39
CA ILE A 248 -7.64 -5.59 -18.26
C ILE A 248 -9.10 -5.78 -18.67
N LEU A 249 -9.71 -4.75 -19.29
CA LEU A 249 -11.12 -4.75 -19.65
C LEU A 249 -11.44 -5.78 -20.76
N ALA A 250 -10.51 -6.03 -21.67
CA ALA A 250 -10.65 -7.01 -22.75
C ALA A 250 -10.36 -8.45 -22.30
N SER A 251 -9.73 -8.66 -21.16
CA SER A 251 -9.32 -9.99 -20.69
C SER A 251 -10.52 -10.85 -20.32
N ARG A 252 -10.54 -12.07 -20.87
CA ARG A 252 -11.58 -13.07 -20.58
C ARG A 252 -11.20 -14.01 -19.44
N ASP A 253 -9.94 -14.02 -19.03
CA ASP A 253 -9.46 -14.80 -17.92
C ASP A 253 -9.92 -14.10 -16.62
N ASN A 254 -10.58 -14.79 -15.67
CA ASN A 254 -11.13 -14.22 -14.46
C ASN A 254 -11.85 -12.87 -14.70
N PRO A 255 -13.01 -12.85 -15.41
CA PRO A 255 -13.66 -11.62 -15.80
C PRO A 255 -14.09 -10.80 -14.58
N LEU A 256 -13.86 -9.50 -14.64
CA LEU A 256 -14.27 -8.57 -13.59
C LEU A 256 -15.71 -8.09 -13.86
N THR A 257 -16.49 -7.97 -12.81
CA THR A 257 -17.89 -7.52 -12.90
C THR A 257 -18.17 -6.47 -11.83
N LEU A 258 -18.74 -5.35 -12.23
CA LEU A 258 -19.19 -4.33 -11.29
C LEU A 258 -20.40 -4.85 -10.52
N LEU A 259 -20.32 -4.85 -9.19
CA LEU A 259 -21.41 -5.35 -8.34
C LEU A 259 -22.57 -4.35 -8.26
N PRO A 260 -23.81 -4.84 -8.12
CA PRO A 260 -24.97 -3.96 -8.02
C PRO A 260 -24.99 -3.15 -6.71
N SER A 261 -25.62 -2.00 -6.74
CA SER A 261 -25.75 -1.06 -5.62
C SER A 261 -26.23 -1.68 -4.31
N SER A 262 -27.09 -2.69 -4.39
CA SER A 262 -27.71 -3.31 -3.21
C SER A 262 -26.75 -4.08 -2.31
N ASN A 263 -25.59 -4.49 -2.81
CA ASN A 263 -24.66 -5.33 -2.05
C ASN A 263 -23.18 -4.98 -2.23
N PHE A 264 -22.83 -3.96 -3.02
CA PHE A 264 -21.42 -3.73 -3.35
C PHE A 264 -20.57 -3.46 -2.11
N SER A 265 -21.04 -2.65 -1.17
CA SER A 265 -20.26 -2.29 0.02
C SER A 265 -19.92 -3.51 0.88
N ASN A 266 -20.91 -4.38 1.12
CA ASN A 266 -20.68 -5.58 1.92
C ASN A 266 -19.81 -6.60 1.19
N ALA A 267 -20.06 -6.84 -0.10
CA ALA A 267 -19.32 -7.83 -0.86
C ALA A 267 -17.88 -7.39 -1.14
N VAL A 268 -17.67 -6.10 -1.41
CA VAL A 268 -16.35 -5.58 -1.76
C VAL A 268 -15.49 -5.34 -0.50
N PHE A 269 -16.03 -4.68 0.53
CA PHE A 269 -15.21 -4.20 1.64
C PHE A 269 -15.31 -5.03 2.91
N TYR A 270 -16.48 -5.64 3.16
CA TYR A 270 -16.66 -6.45 4.36
C TYR A 270 -16.27 -7.91 4.12
N SER A 271 -16.78 -8.52 3.04
CA SER A 271 -16.48 -9.92 2.72
C SER A 271 -15.14 -10.08 1.98
N GLY A 272 -14.79 -9.13 1.10
CA GLY A 272 -13.59 -9.22 0.26
C GLY A 272 -13.70 -10.25 -0.87
N ASN A 273 -12.64 -10.39 -1.64
CA ASN A 273 -12.49 -11.36 -2.75
C ASN A 273 -13.63 -11.30 -3.78
N SER A 274 -14.15 -10.09 -4.00
CA SER A 274 -15.31 -9.86 -4.86
C SER A 274 -14.99 -9.97 -6.36
N ASP A 275 -16.03 -10.04 -7.19
CA ASP A 275 -15.87 -10.02 -8.65
C ASP A 275 -15.31 -8.68 -9.17
N GLU A 276 -15.35 -7.60 -8.38
CA GLU A 276 -14.69 -6.34 -8.71
C GLU A 276 -13.19 -6.36 -8.41
N SER A 277 -12.73 -7.21 -7.50
CA SER A 277 -11.38 -7.16 -6.97
C SER A 277 -10.35 -7.71 -7.96
N ILE A 278 -9.25 -6.98 -8.07
CA ILE A 278 -8.07 -7.36 -8.87
C ILE A 278 -6.97 -7.89 -7.95
N TRP A 279 -6.68 -7.15 -6.88
CA TRP A 279 -5.64 -7.50 -5.92
C TRP A 279 -5.98 -6.95 -4.53
N GLU A 280 -5.99 -7.85 -3.54
CA GLU A 280 -6.27 -7.55 -2.13
C GLU A 280 -5.19 -8.16 -1.23
N LEU A 281 -4.82 -7.46 -0.16
CA LEU A 281 -4.09 -8.07 0.95
C LEU A 281 -5.08 -8.89 1.79
N GLN A 282 -4.77 -10.18 1.96
CA GLN A 282 -5.68 -11.14 2.59
C GLN A 282 -5.50 -11.14 4.10
N PHE A 283 -6.60 -11.01 4.82
CA PHE A 283 -6.67 -11.10 6.27
C PHE A 283 -7.71 -12.14 6.70
N ASP A 284 -7.51 -12.74 7.85
CA ASP A 284 -8.39 -13.75 8.43
C ASP A 284 -8.45 -13.62 9.97
N ASN A 285 -9.13 -14.56 10.62
CA ASN A 285 -9.24 -14.57 12.08
C ASN A 285 -7.89 -14.80 12.80
N ASN A 286 -6.88 -15.35 12.12
CA ASN A 286 -5.54 -15.58 12.67
C ASN A 286 -4.61 -14.41 12.39
N THR A 287 -4.82 -13.72 11.27
CA THR A 287 -4.05 -12.56 10.84
C THR A 287 -5.02 -11.41 10.62
N GLN A 288 -5.31 -10.64 11.66
CA GLN A 288 -6.26 -9.54 11.62
C GLN A 288 -5.65 -8.26 11.06
N ASN A 289 -6.46 -7.46 10.34
CA ASN A 289 -6.11 -6.14 9.87
C ASN A 289 -6.23 -5.11 11.02
N GLY A 290 -5.24 -5.13 11.92
CA GLY A 290 -5.21 -4.26 13.10
C GLY A 290 -5.14 -2.78 12.76
N ALA A 291 -4.46 -2.42 11.66
CA ALA A 291 -4.35 -1.05 11.20
C ALA A 291 -5.72 -0.47 10.82
N VAL A 292 -6.46 -1.13 9.93
CA VAL A 292 -7.80 -0.66 9.51
C VAL A 292 -8.73 -0.55 10.71
N ARG A 293 -8.74 -1.55 11.59
CA ARG A 293 -9.55 -1.51 12.80
C ARG A 293 -9.20 -0.34 13.71
N THR A 294 -7.92 -0.04 13.88
CA THR A 294 -7.46 1.08 14.71
C THR A 294 -7.77 2.43 14.08
N PHE A 295 -7.54 2.58 12.78
CA PHE A 295 -7.74 3.87 12.11
C PHE A 295 -9.22 4.21 11.91
N TYR A 296 -10.05 3.25 11.53
CA TYR A 296 -11.46 3.48 11.21
C TYR A 296 -12.41 3.12 12.36
N GLY A 297 -11.91 2.41 13.34
CA GLY A 297 -12.68 2.06 14.52
C GLY A 297 -13.44 0.76 14.39
N GLY A 298 -14.19 0.48 15.44
CA GLY A 298 -15.01 -0.68 15.69
C GLY A 298 -15.65 -0.52 17.07
N THR A 299 -16.38 -1.51 17.53
CA THR A 299 -17.10 -1.40 18.83
C THR A 299 -16.19 -1.31 20.04
N ASP A 300 -14.96 -1.78 19.96
CA ASP A 300 -14.02 -2.00 21.07
C ASP A 300 -12.70 -1.22 20.93
N VAL A 301 -12.56 -0.34 19.93
CA VAL A 301 -11.40 0.53 19.77
C VAL A 301 -11.82 1.96 19.49
N ASN A 302 -11.04 2.92 19.97
CA ASN A 302 -11.20 4.33 19.63
C ASN A 302 -10.63 4.56 18.23
N ALA A 303 -11.46 5.06 17.32
CA ALA A 303 -11.01 5.38 15.97
C ALA A 303 -9.92 6.47 16.00
N LEU A 304 -8.85 6.27 15.25
CA LEU A 304 -7.83 7.30 15.05
C LEU A 304 -8.29 8.36 14.04
N LEU A 305 -9.17 8.01 13.11
CA LEU A 305 -9.68 8.89 12.07
C LEU A 305 -11.21 8.99 12.14
N SER A 306 -11.72 10.18 11.87
CA SER A 306 -13.12 10.43 11.59
C SER A 306 -13.28 10.93 10.15
N ALA A 307 -14.40 10.59 9.51
CA ALA A 307 -14.71 11.12 8.19
C ALA A 307 -14.91 12.64 8.27
N TYR A 308 -14.36 13.37 7.30
CA TYR A 308 -14.73 14.76 7.09
C TYR A 308 -16.17 14.82 6.55
N ASP A 309 -16.97 15.77 7.03
CA ASP A 309 -18.34 15.96 6.55
C ASP A 309 -18.35 16.59 5.14
N LEU A 310 -18.27 15.74 4.13
CA LEU A 310 -18.33 16.17 2.74
C LEU A 310 -19.78 16.54 2.31
N SER A 311 -20.79 16.18 3.12
CA SER A 311 -22.20 16.51 2.83
C SER A 311 -22.62 17.88 3.36
N ALA A 312 -21.88 18.42 4.34
CA ALA A 312 -22.21 19.69 4.98
C ALA A 312 -22.09 20.88 4.01
N GLY A 313 -23.22 21.29 3.44
CA GLY A 313 -23.31 22.48 2.58
C GLY A 313 -22.74 22.30 1.17
N SER A 314 -22.47 21.07 0.73
CA SER A 314 -22.02 20.75 -0.62
C SER A 314 -22.93 19.72 -1.28
N ASP A 315 -23.11 19.86 -2.59
CA ASP A 315 -23.78 18.87 -3.45
C ASP A 315 -22.77 17.76 -3.88
N PHE A 316 -21.86 17.40 -3.00
CA PHE A 316 -20.73 16.52 -3.30
C PHE A 316 -21.19 15.12 -3.73
N PHE A 317 -22.19 14.57 -3.05
CA PHE A 317 -22.75 13.27 -3.38
C PHE A 317 -23.88 13.32 -4.44
N GLY A 318 -24.38 14.51 -4.80
CA GLY A 318 -25.31 14.68 -5.92
C GLY A 318 -26.68 14.02 -5.76
N GLY A 319 -27.27 14.04 -4.57
CA GLY A 319 -28.55 13.41 -4.27
C GLY A 319 -28.42 12.16 -3.41
N LEU A 320 -29.19 11.09 -3.67
CA LEU A 320 -29.08 9.82 -2.96
C LEU A 320 -27.87 9.03 -3.49
N ASP A 321 -26.70 9.27 -2.93
CA ASP A 321 -25.50 8.46 -3.19
C ASP A 321 -25.37 7.36 -2.11
N LEU A 322 -25.49 6.11 -2.51
CA LEU A 322 -25.43 4.97 -1.60
C LEU A 322 -24.07 4.81 -0.92
N ARG A 323 -22.98 5.32 -1.49
CA ARG A 323 -21.65 5.29 -0.89
C ARG A 323 -21.60 6.16 0.37
N HIS A 324 -22.32 7.28 0.37
CA HIS A 324 -22.47 8.12 1.56
C HIS A 324 -23.13 7.35 2.71
N VAL A 325 -24.25 6.69 2.43
CA VAL A 325 -25.00 5.91 3.42
C VAL A 325 -24.21 4.70 3.91
N GLN A 326 -23.48 4.02 3.02
CA GLN A 326 -22.74 2.81 3.31
C GLN A 326 -21.28 3.05 3.76
N GLY A 327 -20.72 4.24 3.49
CA GLY A 327 -19.32 4.57 3.76
C GLY A 327 -19.05 5.07 5.19
N TYR A 328 -19.97 5.81 5.78
CA TYR A 328 -19.90 6.27 7.17
C TYR A 328 -21.28 6.63 7.72
N ALA A 329 -21.43 6.58 9.03
CA ALA A 329 -22.67 6.94 9.67
C ALA A 329 -22.80 8.47 9.79
N GLY A 330 -23.90 9.02 9.29
CA GLY A 330 -24.24 10.44 9.40
C GLY A 330 -24.84 10.87 10.74
N ASP A 331 -24.69 10.10 11.82
CA ASP A 331 -25.34 10.33 13.12
C ASP A 331 -24.55 11.24 14.06
N GLY A 332 -23.72 12.12 13.53
CA GLY A 332 -22.95 13.14 14.28
C GLY A 332 -21.60 12.67 14.83
N LEU A 333 -21.24 11.42 14.61
CA LEU A 333 -19.94 10.87 15.02
C LEU A 333 -18.96 10.73 13.86
N TYR A 334 -19.42 10.87 12.63
CA TYR A 334 -18.62 10.72 11.40
C TYR A 334 -17.72 9.47 11.38
N ALA A 335 -18.22 8.37 11.96
CA ALA A 335 -17.49 7.12 12.04
C ALA A 335 -17.35 6.49 10.67
N ILE A 336 -16.12 6.17 10.29
CA ILE A 336 -15.83 5.44 9.06
C ILE A 336 -16.29 4.00 9.25
N LYS A 337 -17.17 3.51 8.34
CA LYS A 337 -17.73 2.16 8.38
C LYS A 337 -17.09 1.23 7.35
N LYS A 338 -16.51 1.80 6.31
CA LYS A 338 -15.87 1.06 5.23
C LYS A 338 -14.82 0.10 5.79
N TYR A 339 -14.81 -1.14 5.37
CA TYR A 339 -14.01 -2.26 5.88
C TYR A 339 -14.38 -2.79 7.27
N VAL A 340 -14.75 -1.94 8.23
CA VAL A 340 -14.93 -2.36 9.64
C VAL A 340 -16.35 -2.81 9.97
N ALA A 341 -17.33 -2.50 9.12
CA ALA A 341 -18.72 -2.84 9.37
C ALA A 341 -19.42 -3.33 8.10
N TYR A 342 -20.35 -4.29 8.27
CA TYR A 342 -21.33 -4.57 7.23
C TYR A 342 -22.55 -3.68 7.41
N CYS A 343 -23.19 -3.33 6.30
CA CYS A 343 -24.44 -2.57 6.26
C CYS A 343 -25.58 -3.50 5.90
N SER A 344 -26.67 -3.50 6.69
CA SER A 344 -27.89 -4.19 6.32
C SER A 344 -28.64 -3.37 5.26
N ALA A 345 -28.56 -3.82 4.01
CA ALA A 345 -29.02 -3.11 2.83
C ALA A 345 -30.55 -3.06 2.64
N GLN A 346 -31.36 -3.51 3.62
CA GLN A 346 -32.81 -3.58 3.47
C GLN A 346 -33.52 -2.24 3.68
N ASP A 347 -32.85 -1.28 4.30
CA ASP A 347 -33.40 0.07 4.53
C ASP A 347 -32.28 1.10 4.37
N TYR A 348 -32.23 1.74 3.19
CA TYR A 348 -31.24 2.79 2.90
C TYR A 348 -31.46 4.07 3.72
N GLU A 349 -32.66 4.27 4.27
CA GLU A 349 -32.97 5.42 5.11
C GLU A 349 -32.49 5.22 6.56
N ASN A 350 -32.42 3.95 7.01
CA ASN A 350 -32.02 3.59 8.37
C ASN A 350 -31.06 2.37 8.37
N PRO A 351 -29.83 2.50 7.86
CA PRO A 351 -28.93 1.38 7.76
C PRO A 351 -28.50 0.87 9.15
N ILE A 352 -28.58 -0.44 9.35
CA ILE A 352 -28.05 -1.09 10.56
C ILE A 352 -26.64 -1.59 10.25
N PHE A 353 -25.69 -1.17 11.08
CA PHE A 353 -24.29 -1.60 10.96
C PHE A 353 -23.96 -2.69 11.99
N GLY A 354 -23.35 -3.78 11.51
CA GLY A 354 -22.71 -4.79 12.35
C GLY A 354 -21.18 -4.72 12.14
N TYR A 355 -20.43 -4.76 13.23
CA TYR A 355 -18.97 -4.64 13.16
C TYR A 355 -18.31 -6.01 13.05
N GLY A 356 -17.25 -6.10 12.25
CA GLY A 356 -16.42 -7.28 12.07
C GLY A 356 -15.32 -7.41 13.13
N ASP A 357 -14.63 -8.53 13.06
CA ASP A 357 -13.52 -8.89 13.95
C ASP A 357 -12.14 -8.37 13.49
N GLY A 358 -12.08 -7.70 12.33
CA GLY A 358 -10.85 -7.21 11.74
C GLY A 358 -10.22 -8.17 10.71
N SER A 359 -10.95 -9.16 10.25
CA SER A 359 -10.51 -10.08 9.18
C SER A 359 -10.73 -9.52 7.77
N ASN A 360 -11.06 -8.23 7.64
CA ASN A 360 -11.37 -7.62 6.36
C ASN A 360 -10.11 -7.38 5.53
N ASN A 361 -10.14 -7.80 4.26
CA ASN A 361 -9.07 -7.59 3.30
C ASN A 361 -8.84 -6.10 3.01
N TRP A 362 -7.62 -5.75 2.58
CA TRP A 362 -7.32 -4.42 2.09
C TRP A 362 -7.15 -4.43 0.58
N ILE A 363 -7.99 -3.67 -0.12
CA ILE A 363 -8.00 -3.63 -1.58
C ILE A 363 -6.89 -2.72 -2.10
N ILE A 364 -6.02 -3.26 -2.96
CA ILE A 364 -5.01 -2.49 -3.68
C ILE A 364 -5.59 -1.97 -4.99
N TYR A 365 -6.16 -2.87 -5.82
CA TYR A 365 -6.82 -2.53 -7.07
C TYR A 365 -8.13 -3.28 -7.26
N ARG A 366 -9.12 -2.62 -7.85
CA ARG A 366 -10.42 -3.17 -8.23
C ARG A 366 -10.92 -2.57 -9.54
N LEU A 367 -11.97 -3.13 -10.15
CA LEU A 367 -12.46 -2.71 -11.46
C LEU A 367 -12.71 -1.20 -11.61
N PRO A 368 -13.30 -0.50 -10.64
CA PRO A 368 -13.42 0.96 -10.69
C PRO A 368 -12.09 1.72 -10.83
N ASP A 369 -10.97 1.18 -10.30
CA ASP A 369 -9.66 1.79 -10.55
C ASP A 369 -9.35 1.82 -12.05
N VAL A 370 -9.63 0.73 -12.76
CA VAL A 370 -9.38 0.63 -14.20
C VAL A 370 -10.23 1.62 -14.98
N TYR A 371 -11.53 1.70 -14.65
CA TYR A 371 -12.43 2.66 -15.30
C TYR A 371 -11.98 4.10 -15.08
N LEU A 372 -11.66 4.47 -13.83
CA LEU A 372 -11.37 5.85 -13.48
C LEU A 372 -9.92 6.27 -13.78
N MET A 373 -8.95 5.34 -13.88
CA MET A 373 -7.63 5.62 -14.44
C MET A 373 -7.73 5.89 -15.95
N LYS A 374 -8.47 5.06 -16.69
CA LYS A 374 -8.72 5.27 -18.12
C LYS A 374 -9.47 6.59 -18.36
N ALA A 375 -10.52 6.86 -17.60
CA ALA A 375 -11.28 8.10 -17.71
C ALA A 375 -10.41 9.34 -17.44
N GLU A 376 -9.51 9.29 -16.44
CA GLU A 376 -8.57 10.39 -16.15
C GLU A 376 -7.60 10.59 -17.33
N ALA A 377 -7.02 9.53 -17.86
CA ALA A 377 -6.11 9.60 -18.99
C ALA A 377 -6.79 10.19 -20.25
N LEU A 378 -8.00 9.74 -20.59
CA LEU A 378 -8.80 10.27 -21.71
C LEU A 378 -9.16 11.75 -21.50
N ALA A 379 -9.57 12.14 -20.28
CA ALA A 379 -9.86 13.52 -19.95
C ALA A 379 -8.62 14.43 -20.11
N GLU A 380 -7.43 13.91 -19.85
CA GLU A 380 -6.18 14.67 -20.04
C GLU A 380 -5.77 14.80 -21.51
N ILE A 381 -6.03 13.79 -22.35
CA ILE A 381 -5.86 13.88 -23.81
C ILE A 381 -6.83 14.92 -24.38
N GLY A 382 -8.12 14.86 -24.04
CA GLY A 382 -9.07 15.94 -24.26
C GLY A 382 -9.69 16.00 -25.66
N GLY A 383 -9.54 14.99 -26.50
CA GLY A 383 -10.28 14.88 -27.77
C GLY A 383 -11.80 14.74 -27.49
N ALA A 384 -12.65 15.17 -28.43
CA ALA A 384 -14.10 15.12 -28.21
C ALA A 384 -14.61 13.69 -27.95
N ALA A 385 -14.09 12.69 -28.66
CA ALA A 385 -14.42 11.29 -28.44
C ALA A 385 -13.85 10.77 -27.11
N ASP A 386 -12.63 11.21 -26.74
CA ASP A 386 -11.99 10.83 -25.49
C ASP A 386 -12.77 11.36 -24.28
N LEU A 387 -13.28 12.60 -24.37
CA LEU A 387 -14.10 13.19 -23.31
C LEU A 387 -15.46 12.48 -23.18
N GLU A 388 -16.09 12.07 -24.29
CA GLU A 388 -17.33 11.30 -24.26
C GLU A 388 -17.10 9.93 -23.61
N GLU A 389 -16.04 9.20 -24.00
CA GLU A 389 -15.67 7.91 -23.40
C GLU A 389 -15.32 8.06 -21.90
N ALA A 390 -14.62 9.13 -21.52
CA ALA A 390 -14.32 9.40 -20.11
C ALA A 390 -15.60 9.56 -19.28
N VAL A 391 -16.60 10.26 -19.78
CA VAL A 391 -17.91 10.41 -19.10
C VAL A 391 -18.65 9.08 -19.03
N ASP A 392 -18.63 8.28 -20.09
CA ASP A 392 -19.25 6.94 -20.09
C ASP A 392 -18.58 6.02 -19.05
N LEU A 393 -17.26 6.05 -18.92
CA LEU A 393 -16.53 5.28 -17.90
C LEU A 393 -16.87 5.72 -16.47
N VAL A 394 -16.99 7.02 -16.22
CA VAL A 394 -17.45 7.56 -14.93
C VAL A 394 -18.88 7.11 -14.63
N SER A 395 -19.75 7.05 -15.63
CA SER A 395 -21.15 6.66 -15.46
C SER A 395 -21.31 5.27 -14.84
N TYR A 396 -20.37 4.33 -15.07
CA TYR A 396 -20.46 3.00 -14.45
C TYR A 396 -20.48 3.04 -12.92
N THR A 397 -19.63 3.85 -12.29
CA THR A 397 -19.60 3.98 -10.83
C THR A 397 -20.65 4.95 -10.31
N TYR A 398 -20.90 6.03 -11.05
CA TYR A 398 -21.87 7.04 -10.68
C TYR A 398 -23.30 6.49 -10.68
N ASP A 399 -23.73 5.85 -11.75
CA ASP A 399 -25.10 5.30 -11.89
C ASP A 399 -25.33 4.16 -10.88
N ARG A 400 -24.31 3.32 -10.63
CA ARG A 400 -24.37 2.31 -9.56
C ARG A 400 -24.68 2.94 -8.20
N ALA A 401 -24.08 4.07 -7.91
CA ALA A 401 -24.24 4.75 -6.62
C ALA A 401 -25.56 5.56 -6.51
N HIS A 402 -26.20 5.87 -7.62
CA HIS A 402 -27.42 6.67 -7.70
C HIS A 402 -28.58 5.89 -8.33
N PRO A 403 -29.16 4.89 -7.64
CA PRO A 403 -30.19 4.03 -8.19
C PRO A 403 -31.53 4.74 -8.49
N ASP A 404 -31.70 5.98 -8.04
CA ASP A 404 -32.80 6.86 -8.31
C ASP A 404 -32.69 7.62 -9.64
N LEU A 405 -31.51 7.60 -10.27
CA LEU A 405 -31.27 8.23 -11.56
C LEU A 405 -31.39 7.22 -12.71
N GLU A 406 -31.72 7.72 -13.89
CA GLU A 406 -31.68 6.92 -15.11
C GLU A 406 -30.22 6.60 -15.49
N GLU A 407 -29.97 5.38 -15.99
CA GLU A 407 -28.66 4.95 -16.49
C GLU A 407 -28.16 5.91 -17.60
N GLY A 408 -26.90 6.30 -17.55
CA GLY A 408 -26.32 7.29 -18.45
C GLY A 408 -26.73 8.73 -18.11
N SER A 409 -27.14 8.99 -16.89
CA SER A 409 -27.58 10.32 -16.42
C SER A 409 -26.56 11.44 -16.62
N LEU A 410 -25.28 11.12 -16.75
CA LEU A 410 -24.19 12.08 -17.01
C LEU A 410 -23.99 12.39 -18.49
N LYS A 411 -24.52 11.57 -19.39
CA LYS A 411 -24.28 11.66 -20.84
C LYS A 411 -24.70 13.02 -21.39
N GLY A 412 -23.82 13.68 -22.12
CA GLY A 412 -24.03 14.98 -22.74
C GLY A 412 -24.06 16.19 -21.78
N LYS A 413 -23.91 15.98 -20.46
CA LYS A 413 -23.84 17.06 -19.48
C LYS A 413 -22.47 17.70 -19.38
N TYR A 414 -21.41 16.94 -19.64
CA TYR A 414 -20.01 17.35 -19.54
C TYR A 414 -19.37 17.25 -20.92
N THR A 415 -19.00 18.38 -21.50
CA THR A 415 -18.49 18.43 -22.89
C THR A 415 -17.15 19.13 -23.03
N ASN A 416 -16.74 19.90 -22.03
CA ASN A 416 -15.42 20.55 -22.06
C ASN A 416 -14.43 19.82 -21.14
N GLN A 417 -13.16 19.87 -21.53
CA GLN A 417 -12.08 19.14 -20.88
C GLN A 417 -11.96 19.47 -19.37
N SER A 418 -12.12 20.73 -18.98
CA SER A 418 -12.00 21.14 -17.57
C SER A 418 -13.10 20.53 -16.70
N GLU A 419 -14.33 20.51 -17.22
CA GLU A 419 -15.46 19.91 -16.50
C GLU A 419 -15.31 18.39 -16.40
N VAL A 420 -14.89 17.71 -17.47
CA VAL A 420 -14.66 16.25 -17.45
C VAL A 420 -13.51 15.89 -16.50
N ARG A 421 -12.41 16.63 -16.48
CA ARG A 421 -11.32 16.46 -15.51
C ARG A 421 -11.81 16.57 -14.06
N ASN A 422 -12.66 17.55 -13.77
CA ASN A 422 -13.22 17.71 -12.43
C ASN A 422 -14.21 16.59 -12.11
N LEU A 423 -15.07 16.21 -13.05
CA LEU A 423 -16.01 15.09 -12.88
C LEU A 423 -15.28 13.79 -12.50
N VAL A 424 -14.23 13.43 -13.26
CA VAL A 424 -13.42 12.23 -12.97
C VAL A 424 -12.75 12.34 -11.60
N PHE A 425 -12.17 13.48 -11.27
CA PHE A 425 -11.48 13.71 -10.02
C PHE A 425 -12.40 13.63 -8.79
N ASP A 426 -13.62 14.19 -8.90
CA ASP A 426 -14.63 14.15 -7.86
C ASP A 426 -15.24 12.74 -7.75
N GLU A 427 -15.42 12.04 -8.88
CA GLU A 427 -15.91 10.66 -8.86
C GLU A 427 -14.88 9.71 -8.24
N ARG A 428 -13.59 9.88 -8.53
CA ARG A 428 -12.53 9.13 -7.85
C ARG A 428 -12.58 9.34 -6.33
N GLN A 429 -12.83 10.57 -5.86
CA GLN A 429 -12.98 10.84 -4.43
C GLN A 429 -14.18 10.10 -3.85
N ARG A 430 -15.37 10.18 -4.48
CA ARG A 430 -16.57 9.47 -4.02
C ARG A 430 -16.39 7.97 -4.00
N GLU A 431 -15.80 7.41 -5.06
CA GLU A 431 -15.64 5.97 -5.22
C GLU A 431 -14.60 5.38 -4.26
N PHE A 432 -13.46 6.06 -4.10
CA PHE A 432 -12.33 5.57 -3.32
C PHE A 432 -12.19 6.21 -1.93
N LEU A 433 -13.25 6.79 -1.37
CA LEU A 433 -13.26 7.27 0.01
C LEU A 433 -12.68 6.19 0.94
N PHE A 434 -11.67 6.55 1.74
CA PHE A 434 -11.06 5.71 2.77
C PHE A 434 -10.34 4.44 2.25
N GLU A 435 -9.92 4.42 0.98
CA GLU A 435 -9.14 3.33 0.39
C GLU A 435 -7.63 3.65 0.29
N GLY A 436 -7.15 4.70 0.95
CA GLY A 436 -5.72 5.06 0.95
C GLY A 436 -5.22 5.61 -0.38
N LYS A 437 -6.08 6.18 -1.23
CA LYS A 437 -5.75 6.63 -2.59
C LYS A 437 -5.82 8.15 -2.76
N ARG A 438 -6.70 8.82 -2.02
CA ARG A 438 -7.06 10.22 -2.25
C ARG A 438 -5.88 11.17 -2.23
N TYR A 439 -4.97 11.03 -1.26
CA TYR A 439 -3.84 11.94 -1.19
C TYR A 439 -2.92 11.83 -2.41
N PHE A 440 -2.72 10.63 -2.93
CA PHE A 440 -1.94 10.42 -4.15
C PHE A 440 -2.64 11.00 -5.39
N ASP A 441 -3.97 10.97 -5.47
CA ASP A 441 -4.73 11.66 -6.52
C ASP A 441 -4.54 13.17 -6.46
N LEU A 442 -4.58 13.76 -5.25
CA LEU A 442 -4.30 15.18 -5.03
C LEU A 442 -2.87 15.54 -5.49
N VAL A 443 -1.85 14.77 -5.06
CA VAL A 443 -0.45 14.98 -5.45
C VAL A 443 -0.26 14.86 -6.96
N ARG A 444 -0.84 13.84 -7.60
CA ARG A 444 -0.75 13.66 -9.06
C ARG A 444 -1.29 14.87 -9.80
N ARG A 445 -2.44 15.40 -9.35
CA ARG A 445 -3.02 16.61 -9.94
C ARG A 445 -2.18 17.85 -9.67
N MET A 446 -1.64 18.06 -8.47
CA MET A 446 -0.73 19.16 -8.13
C MET A 446 0.54 19.12 -9.00
N ARG A 447 1.14 17.94 -9.19
CA ARG A 447 2.30 17.75 -10.09
C ARG A 447 1.98 18.17 -11.52
N ARG A 448 0.86 17.72 -12.05
CA ARG A 448 0.41 18.04 -13.41
C ARG A 448 0.12 19.53 -13.61
N GLU A 449 -0.49 20.18 -12.62
CA GLU A 449 -0.74 21.62 -12.65
C GLU A 449 0.52 22.46 -12.39
N GLY A 450 1.62 21.85 -11.93
CA GLY A 450 2.89 22.52 -11.62
C GLY A 450 2.84 23.41 -10.37
N SER A 451 1.71 23.39 -9.65
CA SER A 451 1.48 24.17 -8.42
C SER A 451 0.42 23.49 -7.55
N PRO A 452 0.60 23.44 -6.22
CA PRO A 452 -0.40 22.93 -5.30
C PRO A 452 -1.58 23.89 -5.05
N THR A 453 -1.42 25.19 -5.33
CA THR A 453 -2.29 26.28 -4.89
C THR A 453 -3.77 26.06 -5.22
N ASN A 454 -4.08 25.63 -6.45
CA ASN A 454 -5.47 25.39 -6.86
C ASN A 454 -6.11 24.26 -6.05
N ILE A 455 -5.41 23.14 -5.92
CA ILE A 455 -5.88 21.97 -5.19
C ILE A 455 -5.99 22.23 -3.69
N VAL A 456 -5.01 22.94 -3.12
CA VAL A 456 -5.05 23.38 -1.73
C VAL A 456 -6.31 24.22 -1.47
N ASN A 457 -6.55 25.25 -2.28
CA ASN A 457 -7.68 26.17 -2.10
C ASN A 457 -9.03 25.50 -2.32
N THR A 458 -9.13 24.60 -3.31
CA THR A 458 -10.42 24.02 -3.71
C THR A 458 -10.81 22.84 -2.81
N TYR A 459 -9.85 22.03 -2.39
CA TYR A 459 -10.11 20.77 -1.69
C TYR A 459 -9.59 20.77 -0.26
N LEU A 460 -8.29 20.94 -0.02
CA LEU A 460 -7.69 20.74 1.28
C LEU A 460 -8.11 21.79 2.33
N MET A 461 -8.25 23.05 1.94
CA MET A 461 -8.58 24.10 2.90
C MET A 461 -9.96 23.93 3.55
N ARG A 462 -10.91 23.26 2.91
CA ARG A 462 -12.23 22.96 3.50
C ARG A 462 -12.09 22.22 4.84
N LYS A 463 -11.23 21.19 4.87
CA LYS A 463 -10.92 20.41 6.06
C LYS A 463 -10.30 21.29 7.15
N TYR A 464 -9.28 22.05 6.83
CA TYR A 464 -8.53 22.86 7.81
C TYR A 464 -9.36 24.00 8.39
N THR A 465 -10.22 24.62 7.58
CA THR A 465 -11.20 25.62 8.06
C THR A 465 -12.18 24.99 9.06
N SER A 466 -12.68 23.78 8.79
CA SER A 466 -13.59 23.09 9.72
C SER A 466 -12.94 22.75 11.06
N MET A 467 -11.62 22.52 11.06
CA MET A 467 -10.83 22.24 12.27
C MET A 467 -10.45 23.51 13.06
N SER A 468 -10.90 24.68 12.62
CA SER A 468 -10.59 25.98 13.24
C SER A 468 -9.08 26.26 13.37
N LEU A 469 -8.28 25.76 12.44
CA LEU A 469 -6.85 26.07 12.37
C LEU A 469 -6.60 27.44 11.75
N ASP A 470 -5.42 28.03 12.00
CA ASP A 470 -5.03 29.28 11.33
C ASP A 470 -4.80 29.03 9.83
N GLU A 471 -5.81 29.40 9.05
CA GLU A 471 -5.83 29.20 7.59
C GLU A 471 -4.61 29.81 6.89
N THR A 472 -4.12 30.96 7.34
CA THR A 472 -2.97 31.63 6.72
C THR A 472 -1.71 30.78 6.87
N THR A 473 -1.46 30.29 8.06
CA THR A 473 -0.31 29.42 8.36
C THR A 473 -0.40 28.10 7.61
N VAL A 474 -1.56 27.42 7.63
CA VAL A 474 -1.75 26.16 6.93
C VAL A 474 -1.58 26.33 5.42
N ARG A 475 -2.22 27.37 4.85
CA ARG A 475 -2.14 27.67 3.43
C ARG A 475 -0.70 27.92 2.99
N SER A 476 0.06 28.74 3.73
CA SER A 476 1.44 29.06 3.36
C SER A 476 2.36 27.84 3.35
N LYS A 477 2.08 26.83 4.19
CA LYS A 477 2.80 25.55 4.19
C LYS A 477 2.41 24.67 2.99
N LEU A 478 1.11 24.52 2.74
CA LEU A 478 0.60 23.62 1.71
C LEU A 478 0.78 24.16 0.28
N ASP A 479 0.95 25.47 0.11
CA ASP A 479 1.24 26.11 -1.18
C ASP A 479 2.69 25.89 -1.64
N ASP A 480 3.58 25.39 -0.77
CA ASP A 480 4.93 25.01 -1.15
C ASP A 480 4.91 23.67 -1.89
N LYS A 481 5.47 23.65 -3.10
CA LYS A 481 5.49 22.45 -3.95
C LYS A 481 6.26 21.28 -3.34
N ASP A 482 7.21 21.55 -2.44
CA ASP A 482 8.00 20.52 -1.79
C ASP A 482 7.27 19.96 -0.54
N ALA A 483 6.30 20.71 0.02
CA ALA A 483 5.45 20.26 1.13
C ALA A 483 4.42 19.16 0.75
N ILE A 484 4.20 18.91 -0.54
CA ILE A 484 3.32 17.82 -1.00
C ILE A 484 3.90 16.44 -0.68
N TYR A 485 5.21 16.34 -0.45
CA TYR A 485 5.89 15.12 -0.05
C TYR A 485 6.22 15.11 1.44
N LEU A 486 6.48 13.94 1.98
CA LEU A 486 6.89 13.74 3.37
C LEU A 486 8.39 14.06 3.56
N PRO A 487 8.81 14.44 4.79
CA PRO A 487 10.22 14.51 5.13
C PRO A 487 10.83 13.10 5.24
N ILE A 488 12.13 13.01 5.00
CA ILE A 488 12.90 11.83 5.37
C ILE A 488 13.06 11.83 6.89
N HIS A 489 12.85 10.68 7.53
CA HIS A 489 12.97 10.55 8.98
C HIS A 489 14.41 10.88 9.45
N GLU A 490 14.55 11.55 10.58
CA GLU A 490 15.84 12.01 11.11
C GLU A 490 16.85 10.86 11.37
N GLU A 491 16.36 9.69 11.75
CA GLU A 491 17.21 8.50 11.93
C GLU A 491 17.80 8.02 10.62
N GLU A 492 17.07 8.06 9.51
CA GLU A 492 17.56 7.69 8.18
C GLU A 492 18.67 8.64 7.73
N LEU A 493 18.46 9.94 7.90
CA LEU A 493 19.47 10.95 7.59
C LEU A 493 20.75 10.80 8.44
N ARG A 494 20.61 10.34 9.69
CA ARG A 494 21.72 10.14 10.59
C ARG A 494 22.59 8.94 10.20
N VAL A 495 21.96 7.86 9.70
CA VAL A 495 22.67 6.61 9.35
C VAL A 495 23.15 6.57 7.91
N ASN A 496 22.56 7.38 7.03
CA ASN A 496 22.93 7.47 5.63
C ASN A 496 23.20 8.93 5.23
N PRO A 497 24.47 9.36 5.26
CA PRO A 497 24.86 10.76 4.95
C PRO A 497 24.70 11.14 3.47
N LEU A 498 24.41 10.20 2.58
CA LEU A 498 24.14 10.47 1.16
C LEU A 498 22.70 10.92 0.92
N LEU A 499 21.82 10.84 1.94
CA LEU A 499 20.44 11.31 1.83
C LEU A 499 20.38 12.83 1.94
N VAL A 500 19.54 13.42 1.10
CA VAL A 500 19.25 14.85 1.10
C VAL A 500 17.80 15.03 1.53
N GLN A 501 17.58 15.79 2.61
CA GLN A 501 16.25 16.07 3.12
C GLN A 501 15.41 16.83 2.08
N ASN A 502 14.10 16.57 2.05
CA ASN A 502 13.16 17.36 1.31
C ASN A 502 13.29 18.85 1.71
N ARG A 503 13.44 19.72 0.72
CA ARG A 503 13.77 21.13 0.88
C ARG A 503 12.83 21.88 1.84
N PHE A 504 11.54 21.58 1.82
CA PHE A 504 10.55 22.20 2.71
C PHE A 504 10.88 21.99 4.20
N TYR A 505 11.53 20.87 4.54
CA TYR A 505 11.86 20.49 5.92
C TYR A 505 13.32 20.76 6.31
N MET A 506 14.12 21.36 5.41
CA MET A 506 15.50 21.78 5.74
C MET A 506 15.48 23.03 6.61
N ALA A 507 16.44 23.12 7.53
CA ALA A 507 16.72 24.40 8.21
C ALA A 507 17.22 25.44 7.21
N SER A 508 16.87 26.72 7.44
CA SER A 508 17.25 27.82 6.52
C SER A 508 18.78 27.95 6.29
N GLU A 509 19.58 27.48 7.26
CA GLU A 509 21.05 27.43 7.16
C GLU A 509 21.58 26.35 6.21
N ASP A 510 20.83 25.26 6.04
CA ASP A 510 21.22 24.15 5.18
C ASP A 510 20.81 24.37 3.72
N ILE A 511 19.75 25.17 3.48
CA ILE A 511 19.32 25.55 2.13
C ILE A 511 20.39 26.37 1.40
N SER A 512 21.23 27.10 2.15
CA SER A 512 22.29 27.95 1.57
C SER A 512 23.54 27.18 1.14
N LYS A 513 23.65 25.88 1.49
CA LYS A 513 24.84 25.02 1.23
C LYS A 513 24.66 24.06 0.05
N ASN A 514 23.43 23.89 -0.45
CA ASN A 514 23.04 23.08 -1.60
C ASN A 514 22.55 23.99 -2.75
#